data_1109fccf5e93df46fef4e53e07ea6fb1
#
_entry.id   1109fccf5e93df46fef4e53e07ea6fb1
#
_cell.length_a   1.000
_cell.length_b   1.000
_cell.length_c   1.000
_cell.angle_alpha   90.00
_cell.angle_beta   90.00
_cell.angle_gamma   90.00
#
_symmetry.space_group_name_H-M   'P 1'
#
loop_
_entity.id
_entity.type
_entity.pdbx_description
1 polymer ?
#
loop_
_entity_poly.entity_id
_entity_poly.type
_entity_poly.pdbx_seq_one_letter_code
_entity_poly.pdbx_strand_id
1 'polypeptide(L)'
;MFKNSWPLAMLAVTLAVPATNARAHEIVGNRFFPATLAIDDPGVNDELALPTISMSKTGDDPSFKQFDVSAEFAKRITEDFAISVAPTWSRLYAPGGMTMNGAHGFQNLETLFKYRLFKNAEHEFVLSAGLEIEWGGTGAQGVGAESFNVYTPALFFGKGFGDLPPSLNWARPFAITGQIGYSIPGASKTITTSLNPDTGEQEIETEFNSRVLNWGGTLQYSMPYLKSAVVDLGLPDFINRLIPIVEASFQTPVSNTATSGTVTTGTINPGIIFVGKTYQVAIEAVIPVNRQSGSSVGIIGQLHFYLDDIFPNTIGRPIFGNNVNTGRPMFGR
;
A
#
# COMPACT_ATOMS: atom_id res chain seq x y z
N MET A 1 26.44 43.12 -44.03
CA MET A 1 25.02 43.24 -43.68
C MET A 1 24.31 42.06 -44.35
N PHE A 2 24.33 40.86 -43.70
CA PHE A 2 23.63 39.66 -44.16
C PHE A 2 22.90 39.06 -42.96
N LYS A 3 21.57 39.15 -42.97
CA LYS A 3 20.67 38.44 -42.08
C LYS A 3 20.50 37.02 -42.62
N ASN A 4 20.94 36.03 -41.85
CA ASN A 4 20.58 34.65 -42.10
C ASN A 4 19.52 34.25 -41.08
N SER A 5 18.27 34.17 -41.52
CA SER A 5 17.14 33.54 -40.85
C SER A 5 17.11 32.08 -41.21
N TRP A 6 17.33 31.18 -40.22
CA TRP A 6 17.09 29.75 -40.37
C TRP A 6 15.69 29.43 -39.90
N PRO A 7 14.87 28.74 -40.67
CA PRO A 7 13.59 28.24 -40.15
C PRO A 7 13.83 26.96 -39.32
N LEU A 8 13.39 26.99 -38.04
CA LEU A 8 13.24 25.78 -37.23
C LEU A 8 12.11 24.93 -37.86
N ALA A 9 12.47 23.87 -38.55
CA ALA A 9 11.54 22.82 -38.90
C ALA A 9 11.28 21.95 -37.65
N MET A 10 10.15 22.16 -36.99
CA MET A 10 9.63 21.26 -35.97
C MET A 10 9.21 19.94 -36.60
N LEU A 11 10.03 18.92 -36.46
CA LEU A 11 9.72 17.57 -36.90
C LEU A 11 8.77 16.96 -35.83
N ALA A 12 7.46 17.07 -36.08
CA ALA A 12 6.44 16.35 -35.28
C ALA A 12 6.51 14.86 -35.66
N VAL A 13 7.26 14.08 -34.88
CA VAL A 13 7.21 12.63 -34.96
C VAL A 13 5.95 12.19 -34.28
N THR A 14 4.87 11.98 -35.01
CA THR A 14 3.68 11.26 -34.56
C THR A 14 4.06 9.78 -34.42
N LEU A 15 4.48 9.36 -33.25
CA LEU A 15 4.52 7.96 -32.88
C LEU A 15 3.08 7.44 -32.86
N ALA A 16 2.65 6.80 -33.93
CA ALA A 16 1.48 5.94 -33.94
C ALA A 16 1.81 4.72 -33.09
N VAL A 17 1.57 4.82 -31.77
CA VAL A 17 1.61 3.67 -30.88
C VAL A 17 0.38 2.82 -31.20
N PRO A 18 0.55 1.56 -31.68
CA PRO A 18 -0.58 0.67 -31.80
C PRO A 18 -1.25 0.57 -30.42
N ALA A 19 -2.57 0.72 -30.37
CA ALA A 19 -3.36 0.54 -29.17
C ALA A 19 -3.29 -0.94 -28.76
N THR A 20 -2.23 -1.31 -28.06
CA THR A 20 -2.12 -2.58 -27.37
C THR A 20 -3.04 -2.52 -26.17
N ASN A 21 -3.88 -3.53 -26.00
CA ASN A 21 -4.78 -3.65 -24.85
C ASN A 21 -3.91 -3.73 -23.59
N ALA A 22 -3.81 -2.60 -22.89
CA ALA A 22 -3.05 -2.46 -21.67
C ALA A 22 -3.72 -3.27 -20.56
N ARG A 23 -2.91 -3.97 -19.80
CA ARG A 23 -3.30 -4.65 -18.56
C ARG A 23 -2.58 -3.95 -17.43
N ALA A 24 -3.31 -3.20 -16.68
CA ALA A 24 -2.87 -2.69 -15.42
C ALA A 24 -3.68 -3.38 -14.34
N HIS A 25 -3.06 -3.73 -13.25
CA HIS A 25 -3.68 -4.12 -12.00
C HIS A 25 -4.14 -5.57 -11.92
N GLU A 26 -4.40 -6.01 -10.67
CA GLU A 26 -5.00 -7.31 -10.45
C GLU A 26 -6.45 -7.28 -10.96
N ILE A 27 -6.59 -7.66 -12.25
CA ILE A 27 -7.90 -7.89 -12.85
C ILE A 27 -8.21 -9.38 -12.79
N VAL A 28 -9.34 -9.70 -12.16
CA VAL A 28 -9.85 -11.06 -12.01
C VAL A 28 -11.25 -11.14 -12.62
N GLY A 29 -11.35 -11.73 -13.82
CA GLY A 29 -12.58 -11.67 -14.61
C GLY A 29 -12.89 -10.25 -15.07
N ASN A 30 -14.00 -9.69 -14.57
CA ASN A 30 -14.37 -8.28 -14.81
C ASN A 30 -14.00 -7.38 -13.61
N ARG A 31 -13.47 -7.96 -12.53
CA ARG A 31 -13.15 -7.24 -11.31
C ARG A 31 -11.75 -6.66 -11.35
N PHE A 32 -11.67 -5.37 -11.07
CA PHE A 32 -10.45 -4.66 -10.73
C PHE A 32 -10.32 -4.54 -9.20
N PHE A 33 -9.19 -4.94 -8.66
CA PHE A 33 -8.81 -4.70 -7.28
C PHE A 33 -7.78 -3.55 -7.27
N PRO A 34 -8.14 -2.35 -6.76
CA PRO A 34 -7.22 -1.22 -6.68
C PRO A 34 -6.13 -1.48 -5.64
N ALA A 35 -4.98 -0.82 -5.79
CA ALA A 35 -4.02 -0.72 -4.73
C ALA A 35 -4.63 0.00 -3.52
N THR A 36 -4.40 -0.51 -2.33
CA THR A 36 -4.93 -0.05 -1.06
C THR A 36 -3.86 0.67 -0.24
N LEU A 37 -4.23 1.42 0.81
CA LEU A 37 -3.31 2.31 1.51
C LEU A 37 -2.96 1.81 2.92
N ALA A 38 -3.89 1.16 3.61
CA ALA A 38 -3.72 0.71 4.99
C ALA A 38 -3.39 -0.78 5.11
N ILE A 39 -3.74 -1.57 4.11
CA ILE A 39 -3.35 -2.97 3.97
C ILE A 39 -2.82 -3.19 2.56
N ASP A 40 -2.05 -4.25 2.35
CA ASP A 40 -1.59 -4.61 1.02
C ASP A 40 -2.67 -5.39 0.24
N ASP A 41 -2.76 -5.15 -1.06
CA ASP A 41 -3.71 -5.82 -1.93
C ASP A 41 -3.20 -7.21 -2.39
N PRO A 42 -4.07 -8.09 -2.92
CA PRO A 42 -3.67 -9.43 -3.35
C PRO A 42 -2.93 -9.46 -4.70
N GLY A 43 -2.73 -8.31 -5.35
CA GLY A 43 -2.17 -8.21 -6.69
C GLY A 43 -0.70 -8.58 -6.79
N VAL A 44 -0.31 -9.07 -7.97
CA VAL A 44 1.08 -9.31 -8.36
C VAL A 44 1.31 -8.56 -9.66
N ASN A 45 1.77 -7.31 -9.54
CA ASN A 45 1.77 -6.33 -10.63
C ASN A 45 3.11 -5.61 -10.77
N ASP A 46 3.27 -4.83 -11.84
CA ASP A 46 4.37 -3.87 -12.02
C ASP A 46 3.84 -2.48 -11.68
N GLU A 47 4.21 -1.93 -10.53
CA GLU A 47 3.58 -0.75 -9.96
C GLU A 47 4.60 0.20 -9.32
N LEU A 48 4.19 1.47 -9.21
CA LEU A 48 4.94 2.50 -8.49
C LEU A 48 3.96 3.38 -7.70
N ALA A 49 3.94 3.26 -6.39
CA ALA A 49 3.31 4.25 -5.52
C ALA A 49 4.34 5.34 -5.18
N LEU A 50 4.06 6.59 -5.59
CA LEU A 50 4.97 7.73 -5.33
C LEU A 50 4.26 9.06 -5.59
N PRO A 51 4.07 9.90 -4.56
CA PRO A 51 4.29 9.59 -3.14
C PRO A 51 3.08 8.93 -2.48
N THR A 52 3.31 8.24 -1.37
CA THR A 52 2.31 8.05 -0.33
C THR A 52 2.66 9.00 0.81
N ILE A 53 1.70 9.82 1.24
CA ILE A 53 1.91 10.83 2.29
C ILE A 53 0.90 10.58 3.40
N SER A 54 1.38 10.46 4.63
CA SER A 54 0.50 10.35 5.78
C SER A 54 0.82 11.37 6.87
N MET A 55 -0.20 11.72 7.65
CA MET A 55 -0.09 12.54 8.83
C MET A 55 -1.00 11.99 9.92
N SER A 56 -0.42 11.62 11.05
CA SER A 56 -1.12 11.04 12.18
C SER A 56 -0.58 11.61 13.50
N LYS A 57 -1.21 11.23 14.61
CA LYS A 57 -0.67 11.45 15.95
C LYS A 57 -0.53 10.10 16.64
N THR A 58 0.64 9.89 17.24
CA THR A 58 0.95 8.67 17.97
C THR A 58 0.05 8.46 19.19
N GLY A 59 0.01 7.23 19.69
CA GLY A 59 -0.69 6.86 20.91
C GLY A 59 0.02 7.24 22.21
N ASP A 60 1.26 7.73 22.14
CA ASP A 60 2.10 8.08 23.27
C ASP A 60 1.51 9.19 24.14
N ASP A 61 2.03 9.34 25.36
CA ASP A 61 1.74 10.44 26.26
C ASP A 61 3.05 11.07 26.77
N PRO A 62 3.41 12.27 26.28
CA PRO A 62 2.69 13.10 25.31
C PRO A 62 2.75 12.53 23.86
N SER A 63 1.66 12.72 23.12
CA SER A 63 1.58 12.26 21.72
C SER A 63 2.40 13.12 20.78
N PHE A 64 3.07 12.49 19.80
CA PHE A 64 3.81 13.16 18.74
C PHE A 64 2.96 13.24 17.46
N LYS A 65 3.16 14.31 16.68
CA LYS A 65 2.67 14.36 15.31
C LYS A 65 3.68 13.69 14.41
N GLN A 66 3.27 12.69 13.66
CA GLN A 66 4.09 11.97 12.71
C GLN A 66 3.68 12.35 11.29
N PHE A 67 4.68 12.63 10.46
CA PHE A 67 4.54 12.88 9.03
C PHE A 67 5.44 11.93 8.29
N ASP A 68 4.84 11.12 7.38
CA ASP A 68 5.57 10.13 6.60
C ASP A 68 5.41 10.42 5.11
N VAL A 69 6.48 10.15 4.37
CA VAL A 69 6.50 10.10 2.91
C VAL A 69 7.13 8.80 2.49
N SER A 70 6.38 7.97 1.80
CA SER A 70 6.88 6.70 1.30
C SER A 70 6.75 6.59 -0.21
N ALA A 71 7.52 5.66 -0.75
CA ALA A 71 7.40 5.16 -2.10
C ALA A 71 7.37 3.64 -2.05
N GLU A 72 6.74 3.01 -3.03
CA GLU A 72 6.84 1.58 -3.24
C GLU A 72 7.03 1.31 -4.72
N PHE A 73 7.98 0.46 -5.04
CA PHE A 73 8.21 -0.04 -6.39
C PHE A 73 8.07 -1.56 -6.39
N ALA A 74 7.05 -2.05 -7.10
CA ALA A 74 6.80 -3.47 -7.29
C ALA A 74 7.18 -3.90 -8.70
N LYS A 75 7.89 -5.03 -8.80
CA LYS A 75 8.36 -5.59 -10.07
C LYS A 75 8.03 -7.06 -10.18
N ARG A 76 7.26 -7.42 -11.20
CA ARG A 76 7.05 -8.82 -11.54
C ARG A 76 8.32 -9.48 -12.06
N ILE A 77 8.69 -10.57 -11.43
CA ILE A 77 9.78 -11.46 -11.86
C ILE A 77 9.23 -12.49 -12.83
N THR A 78 8.07 -13.09 -12.49
CA THR A 78 7.26 -13.94 -13.37
C THR A 78 5.82 -13.41 -13.39
N GLU A 79 4.92 -14.03 -14.13
CA GLU A 79 3.49 -13.65 -14.17
C GLU A 79 2.82 -13.72 -12.78
N ASP A 80 3.29 -14.61 -11.90
CA ASP A 80 2.69 -14.88 -10.59
C ASP A 80 3.62 -14.54 -9.42
N PHE A 81 4.81 -13.98 -9.68
CA PHE A 81 5.76 -13.61 -8.63
C PHE A 81 6.29 -12.19 -8.83
N ALA A 82 6.16 -11.37 -7.80
CA ALA A 82 6.72 -10.03 -7.75
C ALA A 82 7.57 -9.80 -6.50
N ILE A 83 8.45 -8.83 -6.60
CA ILE A 83 9.22 -8.28 -5.48
C ILE A 83 8.92 -6.80 -5.42
N SER A 84 8.57 -6.28 -4.24
CA SER A 84 8.47 -4.85 -4.01
C SER A 84 9.50 -4.37 -2.98
N VAL A 85 9.81 -3.08 -3.07
CA VAL A 85 10.72 -2.36 -2.16
C VAL A 85 10.05 -1.05 -1.78
N ALA A 86 9.95 -0.80 -0.47
CA ALA A 86 9.22 0.33 0.07
C ALA A 86 10.08 1.14 1.09
N PRO A 87 10.78 2.20 0.67
CA PRO A 87 11.40 3.15 1.57
C PRO A 87 10.37 4.14 2.13
N THR A 88 10.41 4.40 3.42
CA THR A 88 9.61 5.42 4.12
C THR A 88 10.51 6.41 4.83
N TRP A 89 10.31 7.70 4.60
CA TRP A 89 10.92 8.77 5.37
C TRP A 89 9.91 9.36 6.34
N SER A 90 10.32 9.49 7.61
CA SER A 90 9.47 9.93 8.71
C SER A 90 10.01 11.17 9.39
N ARG A 91 9.11 11.99 9.93
CA ARG A 91 9.41 13.11 10.80
C ARG A 91 8.43 13.17 11.97
N LEU A 92 8.99 13.22 13.18
CA LEU A 92 8.24 13.37 14.41
C LEU A 92 8.32 14.82 14.89
N TYR A 93 7.17 15.36 15.31
CA TYR A 93 7.04 16.70 15.89
C TYR A 93 6.56 16.56 17.34
N ALA A 94 7.35 17.12 18.27
CA ALA A 94 6.97 17.14 19.68
C ALA A 94 5.72 18.00 19.94
N PRO A 95 5.02 17.78 21.05
CA PRO A 95 3.92 18.63 21.50
C PRO A 95 4.38 20.10 21.61
N GLY A 96 3.53 21.04 21.17
CA GLY A 96 3.86 22.46 21.15
C GLY A 96 4.71 22.93 19.97
N GLY A 97 4.99 22.06 18.99
CA GLY A 97 5.70 22.41 17.75
C GLY A 97 7.22 22.55 17.92
N MET A 98 7.77 22.12 19.07
CA MET A 98 9.22 22.02 19.23
C MET A 98 9.76 20.89 18.36
N THR A 99 10.72 21.21 17.50
CA THR A 99 11.45 20.20 16.73
C THR A 99 12.39 19.47 17.68
N MET A 100 12.19 18.19 17.87
CA MET A 100 13.20 17.34 18.50
C MET A 100 14.35 17.17 17.49
N ASN A 101 15.57 17.56 17.89
CA ASN A 101 16.76 17.32 17.08
C ASN A 101 16.92 15.82 16.85
N GLY A 102 16.99 15.40 15.58
CA GLY A 102 17.18 14.00 15.20
C GLY A 102 15.91 13.17 15.00
N ALA A 103 14.72 13.73 15.24
CA ALA A 103 13.45 13.01 15.05
C ALA A 103 12.97 13.02 13.58
N HIS A 104 13.87 12.77 12.65
CA HIS A 104 13.58 12.56 11.23
C HIS A 104 14.61 11.62 10.61
N GLY A 105 14.19 10.85 9.64
CA GLY A 105 15.05 9.91 8.93
C GLY A 105 14.24 8.89 8.16
N PHE A 106 14.93 7.97 7.51
CA PHE A 106 14.28 6.81 6.91
C PHE A 106 13.92 5.78 7.98
N GLN A 107 12.76 5.15 7.85
CA GLN A 107 12.42 3.90 8.52
C GLN A 107 13.29 2.77 7.95
N ASN A 108 13.25 1.59 8.56
CA ASN A 108 13.87 0.43 7.97
C ASN A 108 13.28 0.15 6.58
N LEU A 109 14.16 -0.28 5.67
CA LEU A 109 13.75 -0.63 4.32
C LEU A 109 12.88 -1.89 4.36
N GLU A 110 11.74 -1.88 3.70
CA GLU A 110 10.85 -3.01 3.54
C GLU A 110 10.98 -3.63 2.15
N THR A 111 10.91 -4.96 2.10
CA THR A 111 10.89 -5.73 0.86
C THR A 111 9.83 -6.82 0.98
N LEU A 112 8.91 -6.88 0.02
CA LEU A 112 7.90 -7.93 -0.02
C LEU A 112 8.15 -8.84 -1.23
N PHE A 113 8.19 -10.15 -0.97
CA PHE A 113 8.18 -11.22 -1.96
C PHE A 113 6.76 -11.76 -2.02
N LYS A 114 6.02 -11.54 -3.12
CA LYS A 114 4.61 -11.92 -3.24
C LYS A 114 4.41 -12.90 -4.40
N TYR A 115 3.72 -14.01 -4.12
CA TYR A 115 3.40 -15.04 -5.10
C TYR A 115 1.88 -15.27 -5.16
N ARG A 116 1.29 -15.15 -6.35
CA ARG A 116 -0.12 -15.45 -6.59
C ARG A 116 -0.34 -16.96 -6.65
N LEU A 117 -1.00 -17.49 -5.62
CA LEU A 117 -1.28 -18.93 -5.49
C LEU A 117 -2.44 -19.38 -6.35
N PHE A 118 -3.47 -18.53 -6.46
CA PHE A 118 -4.73 -18.90 -7.09
C PHE A 118 -5.47 -17.69 -7.64
N LYS A 119 -6.08 -17.84 -8.83
CA LYS A 119 -6.92 -16.85 -9.47
C LYS A 119 -8.09 -17.52 -10.16
N ASN A 120 -9.30 -17.09 -9.87
CA ASN A 120 -10.54 -17.59 -10.47
C ASN A 120 -11.36 -16.43 -11.04
N ALA A 121 -11.38 -16.34 -12.37
CA ALA A 121 -12.05 -15.25 -13.10
C ALA A 121 -13.58 -15.32 -13.01
N GLU A 122 -14.16 -16.51 -12.91
CA GLU A 122 -15.60 -16.71 -12.81
C GLU A 122 -16.16 -16.20 -11.48
N HIS A 123 -15.43 -16.48 -10.41
CA HIS A 123 -15.79 -16.06 -9.05
C HIS A 123 -15.11 -14.78 -8.60
N GLU A 124 -14.37 -14.09 -9.48
CA GLU A 124 -13.63 -12.87 -9.17
C GLU A 124 -12.80 -13.03 -7.87
N PHE A 125 -12.10 -14.17 -7.74
CA PHE A 125 -11.34 -14.51 -6.54
C PHE A 125 -9.84 -14.62 -6.84
N VAL A 126 -9.04 -14.05 -5.97
CA VAL A 126 -7.57 -14.15 -6.00
C VAL A 126 -7.03 -14.42 -4.61
N LEU A 127 -5.98 -15.23 -4.53
CA LEU A 127 -5.24 -15.56 -3.32
C LEU A 127 -3.76 -15.47 -3.60
N SER A 128 -3.04 -14.72 -2.78
CA SER A 128 -1.58 -14.60 -2.85
C SER A 128 -0.96 -14.89 -1.48
N ALA A 129 0.28 -15.36 -1.48
CA ALA A 129 1.10 -15.49 -0.29
C ALA A 129 2.34 -14.61 -0.44
N GLY A 130 2.88 -14.11 0.66
CA GLY A 130 4.09 -13.30 0.65
C GLY A 130 4.95 -13.48 1.88
N LEU A 131 6.17 -12.99 1.75
CA LEU A 131 7.11 -12.79 2.84
C LEU A 131 7.60 -11.34 2.78
N GLU A 132 7.19 -10.54 3.74
CA GLU A 132 7.73 -9.21 3.95
C GLU A 132 8.95 -9.30 4.87
N ILE A 133 9.97 -8.54 4.56
CA ILE A 133 11.19 -8.40 5.38
C ILE A 133 11.43 -6.91 5.59
N GLU A 134 11.36 -6.50 6.85
CA GLU A 134 11.88 -5.23 7.31
C GLU A 134 13.36 -5.43 7.67
N TRP A 135 14.24 -4.69 6.98
CA TRP A 135 15.70 -4.84 7.12
C TRP A 135 16.22 -3.97 8.25
N GLY A 136 16.44 -4.58 9.42
CA GLY A 136 16.92 -3.89 10.60
C GLY A 136 18.26 -3.16 10.40
N GLY A 137 18.37 -2.00 11.02
CA GLY A 137 19.57 -1.17 10.96
C GLY A 137 19.77 -0.41 9.65
N THR A 138 18.79 -0.44 8.73
CA THR A 138 18.83 0.38 7.50
C THR A 138 18.21 1.76 7.70
N GLY A 139 17.44 1.94 8.77
CA GLY A 139 16.78 3.18 9.14
C GLY A 139 17.44 3.93 10.29
N ALA A 140 16.83 5.03 10.67
CA ALA A 140 17.27 5.91 11.75
C ALA A 140 16.52 5.59 13.06
N GLN A 141 17.25 5.28 14.12
CA GLN A 141 16.65 4.99 15.44
C GLN A 141 15.78 6.15 15.98
N GLY A 142 16.12 7.41 15.64
CA GLY A 142 15.37 8.59 16.07
C GLY A 142 13.91 8.66 15.56
N VAL A 143 13.51 7.81 14.59
CA VAL A 143 12.15 7.65 14.11
C VAL A 143 11.60 6.24 14.37
N GLY A 144 12.23 5.47 15.26
CA GLY A 144 11.77 4.15 15.70
C GLY A 144 12.24 2.98 14.82
N ALA A 145 13.23 3.17 13.93
CA ALA A 145 13.77 2.07 13.15
C ALA A 145 14.56 1.09 14.04
N GLU A 146 14.21 -0.18 13.95
CA GLU A 146 14.80 -1.25 14.75
C GLU A 146 16.18 -1.68 14.21
N SER A 147 17.03 -2.23 15.08
CA SER A 147 18.35 -2.71 14.70
C SER A 147 18.35 -4.16 14.18
N PHE A 148 17.23 -4.85 14.27
CA PHE A 148 17.05 -6.25 13.87
C PHE A 148 16.02 -6.37 12.76
N ASN A 149 16.12 -7.43 11.96
CA ASN A 149 15.13 -7.72 10.91
C ASN A 149 13.81 -8.18 11.51
N VAL A 150 12.71 -7.86 10.83
CA VAL A 150 11.39 -8.46 11.08
C VAL A 150 10.96 -9.24 9.85
N TYR A 151 10.48 -10.47 10.06
CA TYR A 151 10.00 -11.36 8.99
C TYR A 151 8.51 -11.57 9.15
N THR A 152 7.73 -11.24 8.11
CA THR A 152 6.27 -11.33 8.14
C THR A 152 5.75 -12.21 7.00
N PRO A 153 5.66 -13.55 7.17
CA PRO A 153 4.85 -14.36 6.27
C PRO A 153 3.40 -13.91 6.31
N ALA A 154 2.77 -13.78 5.12
CA ALA A 154 1.42 -13.26 5.00
C ALA A 154 0.62 -13.95 3.88
N LEU A 155 -0.70 -13.90 3.99
CA LEU A 155 -1.67 -14.26 2.96
C LEU A 155 -2.52 -13.04 2.63
N PHE A 156 -2.82 -12.90 1.33
CA PHE A 156 -3.63 -11.81 0.78
C PHE A 156 -4.74 -12.41 -0.07
N PHE A 157 -5.95 -11.92 0.06
CA PHE A 157 -7.07 -12.38 -0.77
C PHE A 157 -7.90 -11.24 -1.30
N GLY A 158 -8.56 -11.46 -2.44
CA GLY A 158 -9.56 -10.58 -3.01
C GLY A 158 -10.77 -11.37 -3.51
N LYS A 159 -11.99 -10.88 -3.24
CA LYS A 159 -13.24 -11.45 -3.71
C LYS A 159 -14.17 -10.34 -4.19
N GLY A 160 -14.51 -10.38 -5.48
CA GLY A 160 -15.59 -9.58 -6.05
C GLY A 160 -16.93 -10.30 -5.97
N PHE A 161 -18.02 -9.57 -5.97
CA PHE A 161 -19.38 -10.13 -5.89
C PHE A 161 -20.09 -10.15 -7.25
N GLY A 162 -19.33 -10.17 -8.35
CA GLY A 162 -19.85 -10.20 -9.71
C GLY A 162 -20.60 -11.47 -10.07
N ASP A 163 -20.38 -12.56 -9.34
CA ASP A 163 -21.07 -13.85 -9.49
C ASP A 163 -22.44 -13.93 -8.77
N LEU A 164 -22.87 -12.87 -8.09
CA LEU A 164 -24.20 -12.80 -7.50
C LEU A 164 -25.31 -12.86 -8.55
N PRO A 165 -26.50 -13.43 -8.19
CA PRO A 165 -27.62 -13.55 -9.12
C PRO A 165 -28.17 -12.17 -9.52
N PRO A 166 -28.89 -12.08 -10.66
CA PRO A 166 -29.44 -10.81 -11.16
C PRO A 166 -30.34 -10.05 -10.17
N SER A 167 -30.99 -10.74 -9.25
CA SER A 167 -31.80 -10.12 -8.18
C SER A 167 -30.98 -9.27 -7.20
N LEU A 168 -29.64 -9.48 -7.16
CA LEU A 168 -28.70 -8.76 -6.32
C LEU A 168 -27.73 -7.90 -7.15
N ASN A 169 -28.13 -7.42 -8.31
CA ASN A 169 -27.28 -6.59 -9.19
C ASN A 169 -26.68 -5.38 -8.48
N TRP A 170 -27.39 -4.76 -7.54
CA TRP A 170 -26.91 -3.62 -6.75
C TRP A 170 -25.69 -3.96 -5.87
N ALA A 171 -25.54 -5.23 -5.49
CA ALA A 171 -24.44 -5.70 -4.65
C ALA A 171 -23.22 -6.18 -5.47
N ARG A 172 -23.41 -6.46 -6.78
CA ARG A 172 -22.32 -6.92 -7.64
C ARG A 172 -21.11 -5.98 -7.75
N PRO A 173 -21.25 -4.64 -7.64
CA PRO A 173 -20.10 -3.73 -7.62
C PRO A 173 -19.26 -3.79 -6.35
N PHE A 174 -19.74 -4.41 -5.26
CA PHE A 174 -18.94 -4.61 -4.06
C PHE A 174 -17.82 -5.63 -4.26
N ALA A 175 -16.73 -5.41 -3.57
CA ALA A 175 -15.64 -6.37 -3.40
C ALA A 175 -15.04 -6.20 -2.00
N ILE A 176 -14.38 -7.26 -1.55
CA ILE A 176 -13.58 -7.28 -0.35
C ILE A 176 -12.15 -7.71 -0.70
N THR A 177 -11.18 -7.14 -0.02
CA THR A 177 -9.82 -7.67 0.03
C THR A 177 -9.42 -7.85 1.49
N GLY A 178 -8.38 -8.60 1.75
CA GLY A 178 -7.90 -8.78 3.12
C GLY A 178 -6.52 -9.40 3.16
N GLN A 179 -5.87 -9.18 4.30
CA GLN A 179 -4.57 -9.78 4.60
C GLN A 179 -4.55 -10.35 6.01
N ILE A 180 -3.70 -11.34 6.20
CA ILE A 180 -3.29 -11.87 7.49
C ILE A 180 -1.80 -12.20 7.44
N GLY A 181 -1.02 -11.65 8.37
CA GLY A 181 0.42 -11.85 8.46
C GLY A 181 0.85 -12.06 9.90
N TYR A 182 2.04 -12.64 10.09
CA TYR A 182 2.59 -12.92 11.40
C TYR A 182 4.02 -12.42 11.48
N SER A 183 4.24 -11.27 12.14
CA SER A 183 5.55 -10.65 12.29
C SER A 183 6.38 -11.34 13.35
N ILE A 184 7.60 -11.71 12.97
CA ILE A 184 8.57 -12.43 13.80
C ILE A 184 9.84 -11.58 13.86
N PRO A 185 10.10 -10.88 14.97
CA PRO A 185 11.35 -10.15 15.19
C PRO A 185 12.55 -11.09 15.20
N GLY A 186 13.63 -10.70 14.54
CA GLY A 186 14.91 -11.43 14.54
C GLY A 186 15.63 -11.41 15.90
N ALA A 187 15.28 -10.46 16.76
CA ALA A 187 15.71 -10.41 18.15
C ALA A 187 14.49 -10.47 19.07
N SER A 188 14.53 -11.31 20.11
CA SER A 188 13.43 -11.43 21.08
C SER A 188 13.38 -10.29 22.10
N LYS A 189 14.46 -9.55 22.25
CA LYS A 189 14.57 -8.41 23.17
C LYS A 189 15.63 -7.43 22.67
N THR A 190 15.44 -6.17 22.98
CA THR A 190 16.40 -5.08 22.82
C THR A 190 16.89 -4.66 24.21
N ILE A 191 18.19 -4.49 24.37
CA ILE A 191 18.80 -4.03 25.61
C ILE A 191 19.46 -2.68 25.33
N THR A 192 18.97 -1.64 25.99
CA THR A 192 19.53 -0.30 25.91
C THR A 192 20.23 0.02 27.21
N THR A 193 21.48 0.47 27.13
CA THR A 193 22.26 0.93 28.29
C THR A 193 22.42 2.44 28.19
N SER A 194 21.94 3.15 29.17
CA SER A 194 22.09 4.60 29.33
C SER A 194 22.80 4.94 30.63
N LEU A 195 23.36 6.14 30.71
CA LEU A 195 23.88 6.69 31.97
C LEU A 195 22.83 7.64 32.53
N ASN A 196 22.42 7.42 33.76
CA ASN A 196 21.57 8.35 34.49
C ASN A 196 22.36 9.68 34.66
N PRO A 197 21.87 10.80 34.09
CA PRO A 197 22.56 12.07 34.11
C PRO A 197 22.74 12.66 35.51
N ASP A 198 21.90 12.26 36.47
CA ASP A 198 21.88 12.79 37.83
C ASP A 198 22.76 11.96 38.78
N THR A 199 22.85 10.64 38.60
CA THR A 199 23.59 9.73 39.47
C THR A 199 24.88 9.20 38.87
N GLY A 200 25.04 9.25 37.54
CA GLY A 200 26.17 8.64 36.81
C GLY A 200 26.12 7.11 36.78
N GLU A 201 25.06 6.49 37.27
CA GLU A 201 24.87 5.04 37.25
C GLU A 201 24.41 4.55 35.89
N GLN A 202 24.79 3.32 35.53
CA GLN A 202 24.29 2.66 34.34
C GLN A 202 22.85 2.17 34.56
N GLU A 203 21.96 2.62 33.75
CA GLU A 203 20.59 2.10 33.63
C GLU A 203 20.51 1.13 32.46
N ILE A 204 19.99 -0.07 32.71
CA ILE A 204 19.78 -1.10 31.69
C ILE A 204 18.27 -1.26 31.51
N GLU A 205 17.80 -0.85 30.33
CA GLU A 205 16.42 -1.06 29.93
C GLU A 205 16.33 -2.29 29.02
N THR A 206 15.37 -3.17 29.30
CA THR A 206 15.11 -4.36 28.47
C THR A 206 13.71 -4.27 27.92
N GLU A 207 13.61 -4.14 26.59
CA GLU A 207 12.36 -4.17 25.87
C GLU A 207 12.16 -5.54 25.20
N PHE A 208 10.96 -6.12 25.32
CA PHE A 208 10.60 -7.37 24.68
C PHE A 208 9.99 -7.11 23.31
N ASN A 209 10.59 -7.68 22.25
CA ASN A 209 10.13 -7.55 20.89
C ASN A 209 9.02 -8.56 20.61
N SER A 210 7.79 -8.10 20.64
CA SER A 210 6.60 -8.96 20.49
C SER A 210 6.50 -9.54 19.09
N ARG A 211 5.99 -10.78 19.01
CA ARG A 211 5.45 -11.31 17.76
C ARG A 211 4.03 -10.80 17.58
N VAL A 212 3.72 -10.36 16.37
CA VAL A 212 2.49 -9.62 16.09
C VAL A 212 1.69 -10.31 14.99
N LEU A 213 0.40 -10.53 15.24
CA LEU A 213 -0.57 -10.89 14.22
C LEU A 213 -1.06 -9.60 13.55
N ASN A 214 -0.72 -9.42 12.26
CA ASN A 214 -1.23 -8.35 11.42
C ASN A 214 -2.44 -8.88 10.65
N TRP A 215 -3.55 -8.17 10.70
CA TRP A 215 -4.75 -8.60 9.99
C TRP A 215 -5.61 -7.40 9.63
N GLY A 216 -6.33 -7.52 8.52
CA GLY A 216 -7.16 -6.44 8.06
C GLY A 216 -7.94 -6.80 6.81
N GLY A 217 -8.75 -5.86 6.36
CA GLY A 217 -9.53 -6.03 5.16
C GLY A 217 -10.12 -4.72 4.66
N THR A 218 -10.65 -4.77 3.46
CA THR A 218 -11.34 -3.64 2.83
C THR A 218 -12.75 -4.03 2.42
N LEU A 219 -13.62 -3.05 2.40
CA LEU A 219 -14.88 -3.11 1.67
C LEU A 219 -14.87 -1.96 0.67
N GLN A 220 -15.06 -2.28 -0.60
CA GLN A 220 -15.02 -1.32 -1.70
C GLN A 220 -16.25 -1.44 -2.61
N TYR A 221 -16.68 -0.30 -3.17
CA TYR A 221 -17.75 -0.24 -4.15
C TYR A 221 -17.25 0.37 -5.46
N SER A 222 -17.15 -0.43 -6.51
CA SER A 222 -16.55 -0.02 -7.79
C SER A 222 -17.57 0.60 -8.73
N MET A 223 -17.54 1.94 -8.90
CA MET A 223 -18.32 2.62 -9.93
C MET A 223 -17.90 2.22 -11.35
N PRO A 224 -16.59 1.98 -11.65
CA PRO A 224 -16.20 1.41 -12.93
C PRO A 224 -16.85 0.07 -13.23
N TYR A 225 -16.94 -0.81 -12.23
CA TYR A 225 -17.62 -2.11 -12.36
C TYR A 225 -19.13 -1.95 -12.55
N LEU A 226 -19.77 -1.07 -11.77
CA LEU A 226 -21.21 -0.76 -11.92
C LEU A 226 -21.53 -0.40 -13.37
N LYS A 227 -20.77 0.57 -13.93
CA LYS A 227 -20.97 1.05 -15.30
C LYS A 227 -20.71 -0.03 -16.35
N SER A 228 -19.64 -0.79 -16.23
CA SER A 228 -19.20 -1.71 -17.28
C SER A 228 -19.88 -3.08 -17.24
N ALA A 229 -20.27 -3.56 -16.05
CA ALA A 229 -20.72 -4.95 -15.85
C ALA A 229 -22.14 -5.08 -15.30
N VAL A 230 -22.76 -3.99 -14.84
CA VAL A 230 -24.11 -4.02 -14.24
C VAL A 230 -25.07 -3.09 -14.96
N VAL A 231 -24.88 -1.77 -14.84
CA VAL A 231 -25.74 -0.75 -15.44
C VAL A 231 -25.00 0.58 -15.63
N ASP A 232 -25.12 1.18 -16.80
CA ASP A 232 -24.68 2.55 -17.03
C ASP A 232 -25.80 3.52 -16.61
N LEU A 233 -25.53 4.28 -15.53
CA LEU A 233 -26.47 5.26 -14.98
C LEU A 233 -26.37 6.63 -15.69
N GLY A 234 -25.54 6.76 -16.74
CA GLY A 234 -25.31 8.04 -17.42
C GLY A 234 -24.59 9.09 -16.56
N LEU A 235 -23.89 8.68 -15.51
CA LEU A 235 -23.17 9.59 -14.63
C LEU A 235 -21.95 10.20 -15.32
N PRO A 236 -21.49 11.41 -14.90
CA PRO A 236 -20.25 11.98 -15.39
C PRO A 236 -19.07 11.02 -15.28
N ASP A 237 -18.12 11.08 -16.24
CA ASP A 237 -16.98 10.17 -16.31
C ASP A 237 -16.14 10.17 -15.01
N PHE A 238 -15.97 11.34 -14.38
CA PHE A 238 -15.30 11.44 -13.10
C PHE A 238 -15.94 10.54 -12.01
N ILE A 239 -17.27 10.56 -11.89
CA ILE A 239 -18.00 9.74 -10.89
C ILE A 239 -17.87 8.25 -11.22
N ASN A 240 -17.93 7.89 -12.50
CA ASN A 240 -17.77 6.53 -12.96
C ASN A 240 -16.38 5.93 -12.75
N ARG A 241 -15.40 6.74 -12.31
CA ARG A 241 -14.03 6.33 -12.00
C ARG A 241 -13.72 6.26 -10.50
N LEU A 242 -14.72 6.51 -9.66
CA LEU A 242 -14.56 6.49 -8.21
C LEU A 242 -14.78 5.08 -7.65
N ILE A 243 -13.99 4.75 -6.64
CA ILE A 243 -14.16 3.57 -5.79
C ILE A 243 -14.18 4.05 -4.34
N PRO A 244 -15.36 4.31 -3.75
CA PRO A 244 -15.48 4.44 -2.30
C PRO A 244 -14.96 3.17 -1.62
N ILE A 245 -14.16 3.35 -0.56
CA ILE A 245 -13.50 2.27 0.17
C ILE A 245 -13.54 2.55 1.66
N VAL A 246 -13.58 1.48 2.44
CA VAL A 246 -13.25 1.49 3.86
C VAL A 246 -12.24 0.39 4.09
N GLU A 247 -11.06 0.77 4.58
CA GLU A 247 -10.03 -0.17 5.01
C GLU A 247 -10.03 -0.31 6.53
N ALA A 248 -9.63 -1.47 7.02
CA ALA A 248 -9.39 -1.72 8.44
C ALA A 248 -8.08 -2.49 8.57
N SER A 249 -7.14 -1.98 9.37
CA SER A 249 -5.83 -2.58 9.60
C SER A 249 -5.58 -2.71 11.09
N PHE A 250 -5.19 -3.90 11.55
CA PHE A 250 -4.99 -4.23 12.95
C PHE A 250 -3.69 -4.98 13.19
N GLN A 251 -3.11 -4.72 14.36
CA GLN A 251 -1.92 -5.37 14.89
C GLN A 251 -2.22 -5.89 16.29
N THR A 252 -2.08 -7.21 16.49
CA THR A 252 -2.33 -7.86 17.77
C THR A 252 -1.04 -8.53 18.25
N PRO A 253 -0.36 -8.01 19.29
CA PRO A 253 0.75 -8.71 19.92
C PRO A 253 0.27 -10.03 20.51
N VAL A 254 0.86 -11.17 20.12
CA VAL A 254 0.37 -12.50 20.51
C VAL A 254 1.35 -13.31 21.34
N SER A 255 2.63 -12.97 21.35
CA SER A 255 3.63 -13.60 22.20
C SER A 255 4.83 -12.70 22.44
N ASN A 256 5.64 -13.03 23.43
CA ASN A 256 6.80 -12.24 23.88
C ASN A 256 6.41 -10.77 24.20
N THR A 257 5.24 -10.61 24.79
CA THR A 257 4.68 -9.31 25.14
C THR A 257 5.17 -8.87 26.51
N ALA A 258 5.26 -7.56 26.72
CA ALA A 258 5.51 -7.01 28.04
C ALA A 258 4.39 -7.40 29.03
N THR A 259 4.68 -7.39 30.32
CA THR A 259 3.77 -7.81 31.42
C THR A 259 2.48 -6.98 31.51
N SER A 260 2.38 -5.87 30.80
CA SER A 260 1.23 -4.95 30.81
C SER A 260 0.02 -5.39 29.96
N GLY A 261 0.07 -6.59 29.39
CA GLY A 261 -1.03 -7.12 28.58
C GLY A 261 -0.91 -6.80 27.09
N THR A 262 -1.73 -7.49 26.29
CA THR A 262 -1.77 -7.34 24.83
C THR A 262 -2.96 -6.48 24.42
N VAL A 263 -2.69 -5.35 23.79
CA VAL A 263 -3.74 -4.49 23.22
C VAL A 263 -3.64 -4.56 21.72
N THR A 264 -4.72 -4.93 21.06
CA THR A 264 -4.83 -4.79 19.61
C THR A 264 -4.89 -3.31 19.25
N THR A 265 -3.96 -2.85 18.44
CA THR A 265 -3.95 -1.52 17.83
C THR A 265 -4.45 -1.60 16.39
N GLY A 266 -4.86 -0.48 15.81
CA GLY A 266 -5.28 -0.42 14.42
C GLY A 266 -6.06 0.83 14.08
N THR A 267 -6.46 0.90 12.82
CA THR A 267 -7.21 2.03 12.27
C THR A 267 -8.35 1.56 11.39
N ILE A 268 -9.36 2.40 11.24
CA ILE A 268 -10.42 2.27 10.24
C ILE A 268 -10.31 3.49 9.33
N ASN A 269 -10.13 3.24 8.04
CA ASN A 269 -9.79 4.25 7.07
C ASN A 269 -10.89 4.35 5.98
N PRO A 270 -11.92 5.17 6.20
CA PRO A 270 -12.85 5.51 5.14
C PRO A 270 -12.17 6.45 4.12
N GLY A 271 -12.36 6.16 2.84
CA GLY A 271 -11.73 6.92 1.78
C GLY A 271 -12.35 6.74 0.41
N ILE A 272 -11.66 7.26 -0.57
CA ILE A 272 -12.05 7.22 -1.96
C ILE A 272 -10.83 7.08 -2.86
N ILE A 273 -10.96 6.23 -3.88
CA ILE A 273 -9.96 6.05 -4.92
C ILE A 273 -10.53 6.55 -6.23
N PHE A 274 -9.80 7.41 -6.92
CA PHE A 274 -10.05 7.77 -8.32
C PHE A 274 -9.14 6.95 -9.22
N VAL A 275 -9.72 6.24 -10.19
CA VAL A 275 -8.97 5.37 -11.12
C VAL A 275 -8.83 6.05 -12.48
N GLY A 276 -7.61 6.46 -12.82
CA GLY A 276 -7.21 6.94 -14.14
C GLY A 276 -7.03 5.79 -15.13
N LYS A 277 -6.41 6.07 -16.27
CA LYS A 277 -6.05 5.03 -17.26
C LYS A 277 -4.77 4.29 -16.89
N THR A 278 -3.82 4.99 -16.33
CA THR A 278 -2.47 4.52 -16.02
C THR A 278 -2.04 4.85 -14.59
N TYR A 279 -2.96 5.37 -13.79
CA TYR A 279 -2.70 5.80 -12.40
C TYR A 279 -3.98 5.74 -11.57
N GLN A 280 -3.82 5.72 -10.26
CA GLN A 280 -4.89 6.04 -9.31
C GLN A 280 -4.43 7.12 -8.33
N VAL A 281 -5.41 7.84 -7.79
CA VAL A 281 -5.22 8.78 -6.67
C VAL A 281 -6.18 8.37 -5.57
N ALA A 282 -5.66 8.18 -4.37
CA ALA A 282 -6.45 7.78 -3.22
C ALA A 282 -6.25 8.75 -2.05
N ILE A 283 -7.29 8.91 -1.25
CA ILE A 283 -7.27 9.68 -0.01
C ILE A 283 -8.17 9.03 1.02
N GLU A 284 -7.69 8.91 2.25
CA GLU A 284 -8.40 8.29 3.36
C GLU A 284 -8.21 9.06 4.65
N ALA A 285 -9.24 9.06 5.50
CA ALA A 285 -9.11 9.44 6.89
C ALA A 285 -8.55 8.24 7.66
N VAL A 286 -7.59 8.47 8.56
CA VAL A 286 -7.00 7.43 9.41
C VAL A 286 -7.57 7.57 10.82
N ILE A 287 -8.53 6.72 11.16
CA ILE A 287 -9.26 6.78 12.43
C ILE A 287 -8.73 5.71 13.38
N PRO A 288 -7.97 6.06 14.43
CA PRO A 288 -7.46 5.09 15.39
C PRO A 288 -8.60 4.46 16.18
N VAL A 289 -8.55 3.13 16.38
CA VAL A 289 -9.60 2.38 17.08
C VAL A 289 -9.52 2.52 18.62
N ASN A 290 -8.36 2.91 19.13
CA ASN A 290 -8.13 3.16 20.55
C ASN A 290 -6.96 4.15 20.73
N ARG A 291 -6.70 4.52 22.01
CA ARG A 291 -5.64 5.47 22.36
C ARG A 291 -4.24 5.00 21.94
N GLN A 292 -3.97 3.71 22.06
CA GLN A 292 -2.67 3.12 21.71
C GLN A 292 -2.41 3.18 20.17
N SER A 293 -3.48 3.16 19.38
CA SER A 293 -3.39 3.30 17.91
C SER A 293 -3.16 4.74 17.47
N GLY A 294 -3.50 5.71 18.30
CA GLY A 294 -3.36 7.13 17.98
C GLY A 294 -4.26 8.02 18.83
N SER A 295 -3.92 9.29 18.89
CA SER A 295 -4.62 10.27 19.74
C SER A 295 -5.60 11.16 19.00
N SER A 296 -5.62 11.12 17.66
CA SER A 296 -6.55 11.87 16.81
C SER A 296 -6.66 11.27 15.42
N VAL A 297 -7.70 11.64 14.69
CA VAL A 297 -7.85 11.30 13.27
C VAL A 297 -6.69 11.87 12.46
N GLY A 298 -6.09 11.03 11.65
CA GLY A 298 -5.06 11.34 10.66
C GLY A 298 -5.62 11.37 9.23
N ILE A 299 -4.71 11.49 8.27
CA ILE A 299 -5.00 11.46 6.85
C ILE A 299 -3.87 10.75 6.12
N ILE A 300 -4.21 9.99 5.08
CA ILE A 300 -3.26 9.38 4.14
C ILE A 300 -3.72 9.64 2.72
N GLY A 301 -2.79 9.87 1.82
CA GLY A 301 -3.05 10.02 0.39
C GLY A 301 -1.94 9.43 -0.45
N GLN A 302 -2.29 8.91 -1.62
CA GLN A 302 -1.36 8.22 -2.50
C GLN A 302 -1.59 8.59 -3.96
N LEU A 303 -0.50 8.74 -4.69
CA LEU A 303 -0.47 8.69 -6.14
C LEU A 303 0.22 7.38 -6.54
N HIS A 304 -0.47 6.57 -7.34
CA HIS A 304 -0.03 5.25 -7.74
C HIS A 304 -0.06 5.12 -9.26
N PHE A 305 1.00 4.59 -9.83
CA PHE A 305 1.17 4.42 -11.27
C PHE A 305 1.23 2.93 -11.64
N TYR A 306 0.58 2.61 -12.70
CA TYR A 306 0.51 1.28 -13.27
C TYR A 306 1.57 1.15 -14.37
N LEU A 307 2.70 0.56 -14.03
CA LEU A 307 3.86 0.52 -14.93
C LEU A 307 3.64 -0.41 -16.10
N ASP A 308 2.83 -1.44 -15.94
CA ASP A 308 2.46 -2.36 -17.02
C ASP A 308 1.58 -1.69 -18.09
N ASP A 309 0.82 -0.64 -17.74
CA ASP A 309 0.09 0.18 -18.70
C ASP A 309 0.96 1.28 -19.33
N ILE A 310 1.83 1.90 -18.53
CA ILE A 310 2.69 2.99 -18.99
C ILE A 310 3.81 2.45 -19.88
N PHE A 311 4.39 1.31 -19.49
CA PHE A 311 5.58 0.73 -20.11
C PHE A 311 5.39 -0.76 -20.47
N PRO A 312 4.36 -1.15 -21.24
CA PRO A 312 3.97 -2.55 -21.44
C PRO A 312 5.05 -3.42 -22.11
N ASN A 313 6.01 -2.81 -22.77
CA ASN A 313 7.06 -3.52 -23.50
C ASN A 313 8.43 -3.51 -22.82
N THR A 314 8.54 -2.86 -21.65
CA THR A 314 9.81 -2.71 -20.93
C THR A 314 9.63 -3.09 -19.44
N ILE A 315 9.64 -2.10 -18.52
CA ILE A 315 9.56 -2.36 -17.08
C ILE A 315 8.18 -2.87 -16.63
N GLY A 316 7.14 -2.67 -17.40
CA GLY A 316 5.77 -3.12 -17.11
C GLY A 316 5.47 -4.55 -17.58
N ARG A 317 6.49 -5.38 -17.83
CA ARG A 317 6.32 -6.80 -18.14
C ARG A 317 7.18 -7.67 -17.23
N PRO A 318 6.80 -8.92 -16.94
CA PRO A 318 7.63 -9.83 -16.18
C PRO A 318 9.05 -9.96 -16.74
N ILE A 319 10.03 -10.14 -15.86
CA ILE A 319 11.43 -10.36 -16.27
C ILE A 319 11.55 -11.70 -16.98
N PHE A 320 10.89 -12.73 -16.45
CA PHE A 320 10.82 -14.06 -17.01
C PHE A 320 9.37 -14.44 -17.32
N GLY A 321 9.06 -14.82 -18.54
CA GLY A 321 7.73 -15.24 -18.98
C GLY A 321 7.46 -14.92 -20.46
N ASN A 322 6.45 -15.57 -21.01
CA ASN A 322 6.00 -15.29 -22.38
C ASN A 322 4.96 -14.17 -22.34
N ASN A 323 5.05 -13.21 -23.26
CA ASN A 323 4.07 -12.14 -23.45
C ASN A 323 2.74 -12.70 -23.95
N VAL A 324 1.91 -13.30 -23.10
CA VAL A 324 0.53 -13.65 -23.44
C VAL A 324 -0.36 -12.48 -23.02
N ASN A 325 -0.51 -11.52 -23.93
CA ASN A 325 -1.37 -10.36 -23.76
C ASN A 325 -2.85 -10.78 -23.98
N THR A 326 -3.60 -11.12 -22.92
CA THR A 326 -4.98 -11.61 -22.97
C THR A 326 -5.95 -10.77 -22.11
N GLY A 327 -5.84 -9.45 -22.00
CA GLY A 327 -6.69 -8.58 -21.18
C GLY A 327 -7.67 -7.72 -21.99
N ARG A 328 -8.90 -7.53 -21.46
CA ARG A 328 -9.84 -6.51 -21.92
C ARG A 328 -9.53 -5.18 -21.22
N PRO A 329 -9.61 -4.01 -21.90
CA PRO A 329 -9.46 -2.72 -21.24
C PRO A 329 -10.60 -2.53 -20.23
N MET A 330 -10.28 -1.96 -19.05
CA MET A 330 -11.26 -1.67 -17.99
C MET A 330 -12.31 -0.67 -18.42
N PHE A 331 -11.96 0.24 -19.32
CA PHE A 331 -12.87 1.23 -19.88
C PHE A 331 -13.08 0.92 -21.37
N GLY A 332 -14.31 0.49 -21.71
CA GLY A 332 -14.72 0.37 -23.12
C GLY A 332 -14.53 1.70 -23.88
N ARG A 333 -14.44 1.60 -25.21
CA ARG A 333 -14.29 2.76 -26.10
C ARG A 333 -15.44 3.73 -25.96
#